data_64b7a6c25dfdeb4ec4ab74ed570f17dc
#
_entry.id   64b7a6c25dfdeb4ec4ab74ed570f17dc
#
_cell.length_a   1.000
_cell.length_b   1.000
_cell.length_c   1.000
_cell.angle_alpha   90.00
_cell.angle_beta   90.00
_cell.angle_gamma   90.00
#
_symmetry.space_group_name_H-M   'P 1'
#
loop_
_entity.id
_entity.type
_entity.pdbx_description
1 polymer ?
#
loop_
_entity_poly.entity_id
_entity_poly.type
_entity_poly.pdbx_seq_one_letter_code
_entity_poly.pdbx_strand_id
1 'polypeptide(L)'
;LLIEKNLLQGVCRLKKLKSLVALAAAAILTASLFTGCGNSNVGENGTINFFNVGDYIDEALIRKFEKETGIKVNYSTYDTNEIMYQKVKTNPGTYDLVVPSDYMIEKMIQEDLLETIDYNNIPNYQYIGENYKNLSYDPTNEYSVPYMWGTIGIIYDSSRITEPVTSWDILWDSKYKDEVYMFNSLRDSLAIALIKAGYSINSDVPSEIDAAKDELLEQRKL
;
A
#
# COMPACT_ATOMS: atom_id res chain seq x y z
N LEU A 1 -75.47 36.06 -12.17
CA LEU A 1 -74.37 36.47 -13.15
C LEU A 1 -73.13 37.06 -12.48
N LEU A 2 -73.22 37.82 -11.38
CA LEU A 2 -72.10 38.43 -10.67
C LEU A 2 -71.36 37.42 -9.75
N ILE A 3 -72.08 36.45 -9.19
CA ILE A 3 -71.48 35.43 -8.28
C ILE A 3 -70.64 34.41 -9.06
N GLU A 4 -71.02 34.05 -10.26
CA GLU A 4 -70.26 33.08 -11.10
C GLU A 4 -68.89 33.69 -11.59
N LYS A 5 -68.90 35.00 -11.89
CA LYS A 5 -67.58 35.64 -12.32
C LYS A 5 -66.58 35.67 -11.20
N ASN A 6 -66.94 35.89 -9.96
CA ASN A 6 -66.06 35.92 -8.81
C ASN A 6 -65.54 34.52 -8.46
N LEU A 7 -66.32 33.44 -8.63
CA LEU A 7 -65.89 32.07 -8.42
C LEU A 7 -64.84 31.65 -9.47
N LEU A 8 -65.06 31.97 -10.75
CA LEU A 8 -64.13 31.66 -11.85
C LEU A 8 -62.82 32.43 -11.71
N GLN A 9 -62.82 33.69 -11.23
CA GLN A 9 -61.58 34.43 -10.96
C GLN A 9 -60.78 33.85 -9.78
N GLY A 10 -61.45 33.39 -8.73
CA GLY A 10 -60.81 32.72 -7.57
C GLY A 10 -60.14 31.42 -7.95
N VAL A 11 -60.79 30.57 -8.76
CA VAL A 11 -60.25 29.29 -9.23
C VAL A 11 -59.04 29.50 -10.16
N CYS A 12 -59.08 30.54 -11.03
CA CYS A 12 -57.95 30.86 -11.92
C CYS A 12 -56.72 31.40 -11.15
N ARG A 13 -56.95 32.18 -10.08
CA ARG A 13 -55.85 32.65 -9.19
C ARG A 13 -55.24 31.51 -8.40
N LEU A 14 -56.03 30.57 -7.88
CA LEU A 14 -55.55 29.38 -7.17
C LEU A 14 -54.73 28.42 -8.08
N LYS A 15 -55.13 28.26 -9.36
CA LYS A 15 -54.36 27.48 -10.33
C LYS A 15 -53.03 28.11 -10.66
N LYS A 16 -52.98 29.44 -10.85
CA LYS A 16 -51.70 30.18 -11.10
C LYS A 16 -50.78 30.13 -9.87
N LEU A 17 -51.33 30.24 -8.65
CA LEU A 17 -50.53 30.15 -7.43
C LEU A 17 -49.94 28.75 -7.22
N LYS A 18 -50.70 27.68 -7.49
CA LYS A 18 -50.20 26.30 -7.45
C LYS A 18 -49.10 26.05 -8.51
N SER A 19 -49.24 26.62 -9.69
CA SER A 19 -48.24 26.51 -10.75
C SER A 19 -46.92 27.25 -10.38
N LEU A 20 -47.03 28.44 -9.76
CA LEU A 20 -45.85 29.20 -9.30
C LEU A 20 -45.11 28.50 -8.14
N VAL A 21 -45.88 27.89 -7.21
CA VAL A 21 -45.27 27.11 -6.11
C VAL A 21 -44.62 25.83 -6.63
N ALA A 22 -45.21 25.18 -7.62
CA ALA A 22 -44.60 23.99 -8.26
C ALA A 22 -43.31 24.35 -9.04
N LEU A 23 -43.28 25.49 -9.73
CA LEU A 23 -42.07 25.97 -10.42
C LEU A 23 -40.96 26.36 -9.42
N ALA A 24 -41.29 27.01 -8.31
CA ALA A 24 -40.34 27.36 -7.26
C ALA A 24 -39.76 26.09 -6.55
N ALA A 25 -40.60 25.10 -6.29
CA ALA A 25 -40.17 23.83 -5.73
C ALA A 25 -39.27 23.04 -6.69
N ALA A 26 -39.55 23.05 -8.00
CA ALA A 26 -38.69 22.45 -9.00
C ALA A 26 -37.32 23.16 -9.12
N ALA A 27 -37.29 24.50 -9.03
CA ALA A 27 -36.04 25.26 -9.06
C ALA A 27 -35.18 25.04 -7.82
N ILE A 28 -35.78 24.82 -6.65
CA ILE A 28 -35.03 24.48 -5.42
C ILE A 28 -34.45 23.05 -5.49
N LEU A 29 -35.20 22.10 -6.05
CA LEU A 29 -34.74 20.73 -6.26
C LEU A 29 -33.61 20.65 -7.28
N THR A 30 -33.60 21.47 -8.33
CA THR A 30 -32.49 21.50 -9.31
C THR A 30 -31.26 22.22 -8.78
N ALA A 31 -31.41 23.25 -7.91
CA ALA A 31 -30.27 23.92 -7.27
C ALA A 31 -29.54 23.01 -6.27
N SER A 32 -30.24 22.08 -5.62
CA SER A 32 -29.60 21.10 -4.71
C SER A 32 -28.85 19.98 -5.42
N LEU A 33 -29.04 19.78 -6.74
CA LEU A 33 -28.29 18.83 -7.54
C LEU A 33 -26.94 19.39 -8.04
N PHE A 34 -26.73 20.72 -7.93
CA PHE A 34 -25.47 21.37 -8.28
C PHE A 34 -24.55 21.65 -7.09
N THR A 35 -24.98 21.39 -5.85
CA THR A 35 -24.03 21.21 -4.76
C THR A 35 -23.42 19.82 -4.91
N GLY A 36 -22.65 19.63 -5.96
CA GLY A 36 -21.75 18.50 -6.10
C GLY A 36 -20.91 18.44 -4.84
N CYS A 37 -20.87 17.28 -4.18
CA CYS A 37 -19.91 16.99 -3.15
C CYS A 37 -18.54 17.43 -3.67
N GLY A 38 -18.10 18.61 -3.26
CA GLY A 38 -16.68 18.96 -3.34
C GLY A 38 -16.00 17.86 -2.56
N ASN A 39 -15.30 16.98 -3.27
CA ASN A 39 -14.54 15.90 -2.66
C ASN A 39 -13.47 16.60 -1.83
N SER A 40 -13.73 16.81 -0.53
CA SER A 40 -12.84 17.52 0.40
C SER A 40 -11.46 16.82 0.56
N ASN A 41 -11.26 15.72 -0.17
CA ASN A 41 -10.05 14.92 -0.17
C ASN A 41 -9.19 15.06 -1.44
N VAL A 42 -9.57 15.91 -2.39
CA VAL A 42 -8.73 16.18 -3.59
C VAL A 42 -7.81 17.35 -3.27
N GLY A 43 -6.51 17.16 -3.47
CA GLY A 43 -5.53 18.25 -3.38
C GLY A 43 -5.70 19.27 -4.51
N GLU A 44 -5.15 20.45 -4.34
CA GLU A 44 -5.19 21.54 -5.34
C GLU A 44 -4.61 21.07 -6.69
N ASN A 45 -3.55 20.24 -6.65
CA ASN A 45 -2.85 19.69 -7.81
C ASN A 45 -3.10 18.19 -8.00
N GLY A 46 -4.19 17.65 -7.41
CA GLY A 46 -4.56 16.23 -7.55
C GLY A 46 -4.33 15.41 -6.30
N THR A 47 -4.46 14.09 -6.44
CA THR A 47 -4.34 13.12 -5.35
C THR A 47 -3.59 11.90 -5.83
N ILE A 48 -2.72 11.34 -4.99
CA ILE A 48 -2.05 10.06 -5.19
C ILE A 48 -2.39 9.08 -4.07
N ASN A 49 -2.53 7.82 -4.42
CA ASN A 49 -2.78 6.70 -3.51
C ASN A 49 -1.46 5.97 -3.27
N PHE A 50 -0.87 6.19 -2.11
CA PHE A 50 0.42 5.65 -1.73
C PHE A 50 0.26 4.48 -0.75
N PHE A 51 0.72 3.29 -1.14
CA PHE A 51 0.60 2.06 -0.36
C PHE A 51 1.99 1.53 0.03
N ASN A 52 2.31 1.54 1.31
CA ASN A 52 3.66 1.33 1.85
C ASN A 52 3.66 0.37 3.04
N VAL A 53 4.85 -0.06 3.43
CA VAL A 53 5.07 -0.72 4.74
C VAL A 53 4.99 0.34 5.85
N GLY A 54 4.37 0.01 6.98
CA GLY A 54 4.00 0.96 8.02
C GLY A 54 5.15 1.83 8.54
N ASP A 55 6.34 1.25 8.69
CA ASP A 55 7.48 1.91 9.31
C ASP A 55 8.53 2.46 8.32
N TYR A 56 8.23 2.48 7.00
CA TYR A 56 9.21 2.85 5.98
C TYR A 56 9.25 4.33 5.63
N ILE A 57 8.41 5.17 6.23
CA ILE A 57 8.43 6.62 6.03
C ILE A 57 8.00 7.34 7.30
N ASP A 58 8.62 8.47 7.59
CA ASP A 58 8.07 9.45 8.53
C ASP A 58 6.90 10.19 7.88
N GLU A 59 5.71 10.04 8.43
CA GLU A 59 4.51 10.71 7.91
C GLU A 59 4.62 12.24 7.88
N ALA A 60 5.55 12.84 8.64
CA ALA A 60 5.83 14.25 8.53
C ALA A 60 6.34 14.64 7.14
N LEU A 61 7.02 13.72 6.44
CA LEU A 61 7.48 13.92 5.06
C LEU A 61 6.31 13.92 4.07
N ILE A 62 5.29 13.10 4.31
CA ILE A 62 4.06 13.09 3.50
C ILE A 62 3.36 14.45 3.63
N ARG A 63 3.17 14.94 4.85
CA ARG A 63 2.57 16.26 5.11
C ARG A 63 3.38 17.41 4.49
N LYS A 64 4.72 17.29 4.52
CA LYS A 64 5.61 18.27 3.88
C LYS A 64 5.43 18.25 2.36
N PHE A 65 5.40 17.07 1.75
CA PHE A 65 5.16 16.90 0.31
C PHE A 65 3.82 17.51 -0.12
N GLU A 66 2.73 17.21 0.60
CA GLU A 66 1.40 17.78 0.33
C GLU A 66 1.43 19.31 0.37
N LYS A 67 2.11 19.90 1.38
CA LYS A 67 2.23 21.36 1.53
C LYS A 67 3.06 22.00 0.41
N GLU A 68 4.13 21.34 -0.03
CA GLU A 68 5.04 21.88 -1.05
C GLU A 68 4.50 21.74 -2.47
N THR A 69 3.71 20.70 -2.72
CA THR A 69 3.24 20.33 -4.07
C THR A 69 1.77 20.65 -4.31
N GLY A 70 0.96 20.77 -3.26
CA GLY A 70 -0.50 20.85 -3.38
C GLY A 70 -1.14 19.51 -3.78
N ILE A 71 -0.36 18.42 -3.89
CA ILE A 71 -0.86 17.09 -4.18
C ILE A 71 -1.26 16.40 -2.89
N LYS A 72 -2.48 15.92 -2.80
CA LYS A 72 -2.98 15.14 -1.66
C LYS A 72 -2.45 13.71 -1.72
N VAL A 73 -2.04 13.15 -0.57
CA VAL A 73 -1.60 11.75 -0.47
C VAL A 73 -2.57 10.94 0.37
N ASN A 74 -3.26 10.00 -0.26
CA ASN A 74 -4.01 8.96 0.43
C ASN A 74 -3.03 7.85 0.84
N TYR A 75 -2.45 8.01 2.03
CA TYR A 75 -1.48 7.07 2.56
C TYR A 75 -2.18 5.88 3.21
N SER A 76 -1.77 4.68 2.85
CA SER A 76 -2.22 3.43 3.46
C SER A 76 -1.05 2.46 3.63
N THR A 77 -1.18 1.52 4.58
CA THR A 77 -0.10 0.60 4.94
C THR A 77 -0.50 -0.86 4.78
N TYR A 78 0.51 -1.70 4.67
CA TYR A 78 0.37 -3.15 4.67
C TYR A 78 1.45 -3.81 5.54
N ASP A 79 1.18 -5.02 6.00
CA ASP A 79 2.07 -5.77 6.88
C ASP A 79 3.00 -6.71 6.09
N THR A 80 2.51 -7.31 4.98
CA THR A 80 3.29 -8.25 4.17
C THR A 80 3.14 -7.95 2.68
N ASN A 81 4.19 -8.28 1.90
CA ASN A 81 4.19 -8.12 0.44
C ASN A 81 3.05 -8.92 -0.21
N GLU A 82 2.69 -10.07 0.35
CA GLU A 82 1.63 -10.93 -0.18
C GLU A 82 0.25 -10.25 -0.06
N ILE A 83 -0.01 -9.58 1.07
CA ILE A 83 -1.24 -8.79 1.26
C ILE A 83 -1.28 -7.62 0.29
N MET A 84 -0.18 -6.89 0.16
CA MET A 84 -0.07 -5.78 -0.80
C MET A 84 -0.33 -6.26 -2.23
N TYR A 85 0.38 -7.32 -2.67
CA TYR A 85 0.22 -7.90 -3.99
C TYR A 85 -1.23 -8.30 -4.29
N GLN A 86 -1.89 -9.00 -3.36
CA GLN A 86 -3.29 -9.39 -3.54
C GLN A 86 -4.22 -8.17 -3.70
N LYS A 87 -4.00 -7.11 -2.93
CA LYS A 87 -4.80 -5.88 -3.04
C LYS A 87 -4.59 -5.17 -4.37
N VAL A 88 -3.33 -5.04 -4.83
CA VAL A 88 -3.02 -4.44 -6.13
C VAL A 88 -3.63 -5.26 -7.26
N LYS A 89 -3.44 -6.57 -7.24
CA LYS A 89 -3.94 -7.48 -8.27
C LYS A 89 -5.48 -7.48 -8.39
N THR A 90 -6.18 -7.40 -7.25
CA THR A 90 -7.66 -7.45 -7.24
C THR A 90 -8.31 -6.09 -7.46
N ASN A 91 -7.55 -5.00 -7.34
CA ASN A 91 -8.03 -3.63 -7.50
C ASN A 91 -7.11 -2.83 -8.43
N PRO A 92 -7.03 -3.20 -9.72
CA PRO A 92 -6.15 -2.53 -10.67
C PRO A 92 -6.47 -1.03 -10.77
N GLY A 93 -5.43 -0.20 -10.85
CA GLY A 93 -5.56 1.25 -10.94
C GLY A 93 -5.97 1.97 -9.65
N THR A 94 -6.02 1.27 -8.50
CA THR A 94 -6.34 1.91 -7.22
C THR A 94 -5.13 2.59 -6.59
N TYR A 95 -3.93 2.04 -6.77
CA TYR A 95 -2.71 2.56 -6.18
C TYR A 95 -1.82 3.17 -7.26
N ASP A 96 -1.30 4.37 -6.98
CA ASP A 96 -0.39 5.10 -7.88
C ASP A 96 1.07 4.79 -7.53
N LEU A 97 1.35 4.48 -6.27
CA LEU A 97 2.69 4.14 -5.77
C LEU A 97 2.61 3.03 -4.72
N VAL A 98 3.45 2.01 -4.90
CA VAL A 98 3.64 0.90 -3.94
C VAL A 98 5.12 0.70 -3.63
N VAL A 99 5.46 0.16 -2.46
CA VAL A 99 6.87 -0.05 -2.03
C VAL A 99 7.11 -1.53 -1.69
N PRO A 100 7.09 -2.43 -2.67
CA PRO A 100 7.34 -3.85 -2.46
C PRO A 100 8.83 -4.18 -2.28
N SER A 101 9.11 -5.36 -1.76
CA SER A 101 10.45 -5.95 -1.80
C SER A 101 10.78 -6.47 -3.21
N ASP A 102 12.05 -6.66 -3.48
CA ASP A 102 12.63 -7.06 -4.77
C ASP A 102 11.95 -8.29 -5.41
N TYR A 103 11.79 -9.38 -4.67
CA TYR A 103 11.13 -10.60 -5.16
C TYR A 103 9.68 -10.38 -5.58
N MET A 104 9.01 -9.42 -4.92
CA MET A 104 7.62 -9.10 -5.26
C MET A 104 7.55 -8.16 -6.46
N ILE A 105 8.54 -7.26 -6.64
CA ILE A 105 8.68 -6.45 -7.87
C ILE A 105 8.82 -7.38 -9.07
N GLU A 106 9.75 -8.35 -9.02
CA GLU A 106 9.95 -9.34 -10.08
C GLU A 106 8.63 -10.05 -10.46
N LYS A 107 7.90 -10.52 -9.44
CA LYS A 107 6.60 -11.16 -9.65
C LYS A 107 5.58 -10.23 -10.29
N MET A 108 5.51 -8.99 -9.84
CA MET A 108 4.55 -8.01 -10.35
C MET A 108 4.87 -7.59 -11.79
N ILE A 109 6.15 -7.51 -12.16
CA ILE A 109 6.59 -7.30 -13.56
C ILE A 109 6.14 -8.48 -14.45
N GLN A 110 6.38 -9.73 -14.01
CA GLN A 110 5.98 -10.93 -14.75
C GLN A 110 4.48 -11.05 -14.98
N GLU A 111 3.68 -10.38 -14.16
CA GLU A 111 2.21 -10.37 -14.22
C GLU A 111 1.62 -9.06 -14.80
N ASP A 112 2.45 -8.19 -15.38
CA ASP A 112 2.04 -6.91 -16.00
C ASP A 112 1.23 -6.01 -15.02
N LEU A 113 1.63 -5.97 -13.75
CA LEU A 113 0.96 -5.18 -12.70
C LEU A 113 1.59 -3.81 -12.46
N LEU A 114 2.71 -3.50 -13.11
CA LEU A 114 3.46 -2.26 -12.94
C LEU A 114 3.54 -1.49 -14.25
N GLU A 115 3.46 -0.18 -14.14
CA GLU A 115 3.69 0.75 -15.25
C GLU A 115 5.18 1.12 -15.34
N THR A 116 5.63 1.47 -16.54
CA THR A 116 7.01 1.94 -16.77
C THR A 116 7.22 3.35 -16.23
N ILE A 117 8.42 3.63 -15.74
CA ILE A 117 8.80 4.90 -15.14
C ILE A 117 9.41 5.83 -16.18
N ASP A 118 8.89 7.06 -16.29
CA ASP A 118 9.54 8.12 -17.04
C ASP A 118 10.59 8.85 -16.19
N TYR A 119 11.85 8.48 -16.36
CA TYR A 119 12.98 9.04 -15.63
C TYR A 119 13.26 10.53 -15.92
N ASN A 120 12.70 11.11 -16.98
CA ASN A 120 12.77 12.55 -17.22
C ASN A 120 12.09 13.34 -16.10
N ASN A 121 11.12 12.72 -15.44
CA ASN A 121 10.39 13.29 -14.30
C ASN A 121 11.06 13.01 -12.94
N ILE A 122 12.15 12.23 -12.90
CA ILE A 122 12.85 11.83 -11.67
C ILE A 122 14.33 12.22 -11.73
N PRO A 123 14.66 13.53 -11.76
CA PRO A 123 16.05 13.98 -11.89
C PRO A 123 16.97 13.53 -10.74
N ASN A 124 16.40 13.24 -9.57
CA ASN A 124 17.13 12.78 -8.40
C ASN A 124 17.59 11.31 -8.50
N TYR A 125 17.13 10.54 -9.50
CA TYR A 125 17.58 9.18 -9.73
C TYR A 125 19.10 9.10 -9.90
N GLN A 126 19.74 10.15 -10.40
CA GLN A 126 21.21 10.26 -10.53
C GLN A 126 21.96 10.11 -9.19
N TYR A 127 21.30 10.34 -8.06
CA TYR A 127 21.91 10.21 -6.73
C TYR A 127 21.80 8.80 -6.13
N ILE A 128 21.05 7.89 -6.78
CA ILE A 128 21.02 6.48 -6.39
C ILE A 128 22.39 5.85 -6.73
N GLY A 129 22.98 5.18 -5.74
CA GLY A 129 24.27 4.50 -5.92
C GLY A 129 24.18 3.38 -6.97
N GLU A 130 25.20 3.24 -7.80
CA GLU A 130 25.22 2.26 -8.91
C GLU A 130 25.05 0.82 -8.44
N ASN A 131 25.48 0.49 -7.21
CA ASN A 131 25.32 -0.84 -6.61
C ASN A 131 23.86 -1.25 -6.38
N TYR A 132 22.94 -0.32 -6.43
CA TYR A 132 21.50 -0.54 -6.19
C TYR A 132 20.68 -0.47 -7.48
N LYS A 133 21.32 -0.21 -8.62
CA LYS A 133 20.68 -0.12 -9.93
C LYS A 133 20.83 -1.42 -10.71
N ASN A 134 19.92 -1.66 -11.64
CA ASN A 134 19.98 -2.76 -12.61
C ASN A 134 20.15 -4.14 -11.94
N LEU A 135 19.47 -4.34 -10.81
CA LEU A 135 19.48 -5.61 -10.11
C LEU A 135 18.59 -6.64 -10.82
N SER A 136 18.80 -7.93 -10.55
CA SER A 136 18.18 -9.03 -11.29
C SER A 136 16.65 -9.00 -11.34
N TYR A 137 16.00 -8.42 -10.34
CA TYR A 137 14.54 -8.32 -10.28
C TYR A 137 13.93 -7.25 -11.23
N ASP A 138 14.73 -6.24 -11.62
CA ASP A 138 14.39 -5.21 -12.60
C ASP A 138 15.67 -4.73 -13.30
N PRO A 139 16.20 -5.50 -14.27
CA PRO A 139 17.56 -5.30 -14.82
C PRO A 139 17.79 -3.99 -15.55
N THR A 140 16.71 -3.32 -15.93
CA THR A 140 16.75 -2.01 -16.63
C THR A 140 16.22 -0.87 -15.78
N ASN A 141 15.73 -1.16 -14.58
CA ASN A 141 15.00 -0.24 -13.71
C ASN A 141 13.82 0.45 -14.42
N GLU A 142 13.17 -0.24 -15.36
CA GLU A 142 12.01 0.32 -16.07
C GLU A 142 10.79 0.49 -15.18
N TYR A 143 10.68 -0.31 -14.10
CA TYR A 143 9.48 -0.42 -13.27
C TYR A 143 9.69 0.03 -11.83
N SER A 144 10.94 0.15 -11.37
CA SER A 144 11.22 0.43 -9.96
C SER A 144 12.37 1.40 -9.74
N VAL A 145 12.25 2.19 -8.67
CA VAL A 145 13.33 3.03 -8.13
C VAL A 145 13.75 2.46 -6.78
N PRO A 146 15.04 2.14 -6.58
CA PRO A 146 15.53 1.68 -5.27
C PRO A 146 15.25 2.71 -4.18
N TYR A 147 14.63 2.27 -3.09
CA TYR A 147 14.24 3.13 -1.96
C TYR A 147 15.07 2.85 -0.71
N MET A 148 15.01 1.62 -0.22
CA MET A 148 15.75 1.18 0.96
C MET A 148 16.34 -0.20 0.75
N TRP A 149 17.40 -0.50 1.47
CA TRP A 149 17.97 -1.83 1.62
C TRP A 149 18.35 -2.06 3.07
N GLY A 150 18.48 -3.32 3.47
CA GLY A 150 18.84 -3.67 4.83
C GLY A 150 19.39 -5.08 4.91
N THR A 151 19.84 -5.43 6.11
CA THR A 151 20.30 -6.78 6.46
C THR A 151 19.39 -7.33 7.53
N ILE A 152 19.20 -8.66 7.50
CA ILE A 152 18.49 -9.38 8.55
C ILE A 152 19.53 -9.88 9.55
N GLY A 153 19.22 -9.76 10.83
CA GLY A 153 20.09 -10.19 11.92
C GLY A 153 19.31 -10.66 13.14
N ILE A 154 20.03 -11.21 14.09
CA ILE A 154 19.48 -11.64 15.37
C ILE A 154 19.62 -10.49 16.37
N ILE A 155 18.52 -10.07 16.97
CA ILE A 155 18.50 -9.16 18.11
C ILE A 155 18.27 -10.00 19.37
N TYR A 156 19.10 -9.82 20.38
CA TYR A 156 18.99 -10.56 21.63
C TYR A 156 19.30 -9.70 22.85
N ASP A 157 18.75 -10.08 23.99
CA ASP A 157 19.05 -9.44 25.26
C ASP A 157 20.39 -9.95 25.83
N SER A 158 21.44 -9.12 25.74
CA SER A 158 22.79 -9.47 26.21
C SER A 158 22.89 -9.60 27.74
N SER A 159 21.89 -9.21 28.52
CA SER A 159 21.84 -9.46 29.96
C SER A 159 21.41 -10.90 30.27
N ARG A 160 20.73 -11.56 29.34
CA ARG A 160 20.20 -12.92 29.47
C ARG A 160 21.01 -13.94 28.65
N ILE A 161 21.51 -13.54 27.50
CA ILE A 161 22.35 -14.36 26.61
C ILE A 161 23.76 -13.82 26.69
N THR A 162 24.60 -14.48 27.46
CA THR A 162 25.99 -14.05 27.76
C THR A 162 27.04 -14.70 26.83
N GLU A 163 26.70 -15.81 26.20
CA GLU A 163 27.52 -16.47 25.20
C GLU A 163 27.44 -15.76 23.83
N PRO A 164 28.49 -15.79 23.02
CA PRO A 164 28.46 -15.18 21.70
C PRO A 164 27.42 -15.82 20.79
N VAL A 165 26.53 -15.01 20.20
CA VAL A 165 25.58 -15.43 19.18
C VAL A 165 26.29 -15.39 17.82
N THR A 166 26.64 -16.54 17.28
CA THR A 166 27.46 -16.67 16.05
C THR A 166 26.75 -17.41 14.91
N SER A 167 25.56 -17.95 15.18
CA SER A 167 24.80 -18.76 14.22
C SER A 167 23.30 -18.52 14.40
N TRP A 168 22.55 -18.73 13.31
CA TRP A 168 21.10 -18.80 13.34
C TRP A 168 20.55 -19.98 14.16
N ASP A 169 21.39 -20.99 14.46
CA ASP A 169 21.01 -22.16 15.25
C ASP A 169 20.44 -21.80 16.62
N ILE A 170 20.82 -20.67 17.20
CA ILE A 170 20.27 -20.20 18.48
C ILE A 170 18.74 -20.08 18.46
N LEU A 171 18.15 -19.82 17.30
CA LEU A 171 16.68 -19.71 17.15
C LEU A 171 15.98 -21.08 17.23
N TRP A 172 16.75 -22.18 17.24
CA TRP A 172 16.28 -23.58 17.43
C TRP A 172 16.76 -24.19 18.75
N ASP A 173 17.44 -23.42 19.60
CA ASP A 173 17.91 -23.93 20.89
C ASP A 173 16.77 -23.97 21.89
N SER A 174 16.43 -25.19 22.35
CA SER A 174 15.37 -25.42 23.32
C SER A 174 15.58 -24.73 24.68
N LYS A 175 16.82 -24.25 24.96
CA LYS A 175 17.14 -23.39 26.12
C LYS A 175 16.31 -22.10 26.13
N TYR A 176 15.92 -21.62 24.93
CA TYR A 176 15.18 -20.37 24.75
C TYR A 176 13.71 -20.58 24.40
N LYS A 177 13.17 -21.74 24.75
CA LYS A 177 11.77 -22.06 24.52
C LYS A 177 10.86 -20.96 25.09
N ASP A 178 9.80 -20.62 24.31
CA ASP A 178 8.83 -19.55 24.59
C ASP A 178 9.44 -18.12 24.61
N GLU A 179 10.70 -17.95 24.16
CA GLU A 179 11.41 -16.66 24.14
C GLU A 179 11.92 -16.28 22.73
N VAL A 180 11.68 -17.13 21.73
CA VAL A 180 12.08 -16.89 20.34
C VAL A 180 10.94 -16.24 19.57
N TYR A 181 11.26 -15.15 18.85
CA TYR A 181 10.33 -14.48 17.95
C TYR A 181 10.88 -14.51 16.54
N MET A 182 10.03 -14.85 15.58
CA MET A 182 10.35 -14.89 14.16
C MET A 182 9.55 -13.84 13.42
N PHE A 183 10.06 -13.38 12.28
CA PHE A 183 9.36 -12.45 11.40
C PHE A 183 7.99 -12.99 10.95
N ASN A 184 7.03 -12.09 10.82
CA ASN A 184 5.80 -12.33 10.05
C ASN A 184 6.04 -12.00 8.56
N SER A 185 7.12 -12.55 7.99
CA SER A 185 7.49 -12.44 6.60
C SER A 185 7.80 -13.83 6.07
N LEU A 186 7.07 -14.26 5.04
CA LEU A 186 7.25 -15.58 4.43
C LEU A 186 8.68 -15.71 3.88
N ARG A 187 9.14 -14.70 3.13
CA ARG A 187 10.44 -14.72 2.47
C ARG A 187 11.58 -14.79 3.47
N ASP A 188 11.55 -13.92 4.48
CA ASP A 188 12.64 -13.81 5.46
C ASP A 188 12.72 -15.04 6.37
N SER A 189 11.58 -15.54 6.83
CA SER A 189 11.52 -16.74 7.67
C SER A 189 12.02 -17.98 6.92
N LEU A 190 11.62 -18.17 5.65
CA LEU A 190 12.13 -19.26 4.82
C LEU A 190 13.61 -19.09 4.52
N ALA A 191 14.10 -17.87 4.27
CA ALA A 191 15.53 -17.64 4.03
C ALA A 191 16.39 -18.07 5.23
N ILE A 192 15.98 -17.71 6.46
CA ILE A 192 16.68 -18.13 7.69
C ILE A 192 16.65 -19.68 7.83
N ALA A 193 15.52 -20.31 7.57
CA ALA A 193 15.39 -21.76 7.63
C ALA A 193 16.19 -22.48 6.54
N LEU A 194 16.28 -21.91 5.33
CA LEU A 194 17.17 -22.43 4.27
C LEU A 194 18.65 -22.37 4.70
N ILE A 195 19.08 -21.26 5.32
CA ILE A 195 20.43 -21.16 5.88
C ILE A 195 20.66 -22.25 6.94
N LYS A 196 19.70 -22.45 7.85
CA LYS A 196 19.74 -23.47 8.88
C LYS A 196 19.88 -24.88 8.29
N ALA A 197 19.15 -25.15 7.20
CA ALA A 197 19.19 -26.42 6.48
C ALA A 197 20.44 -26.57 5.55
N GLY A 198 21.28 -25.53 5.44
CA GLY A 198 22.50 -25.55 4.62
C GLY A 198 22.28 -25.24 3.13
N TYR A 199 21.17 -24.62 2.78
CA TYR A 199 20.80 -24.27 1.41
C TYR A 199 20.95 -22.80 1.09
N SER A 200 20.84 -22.45 -0.19
CA SER A 200 20.82 -21.06 -0.65
C SER A 200 19.50 -20.37 -0.22
N ILE A 201 19.57 -19.13 0.23
CA ILE A 201 18.39 -18.29 0.52
C ILE A 201 17.52 -18.05 -0.72
N ASN A 202 18.08 -18.23 -1.91
CA ASN A 202 17.40 -18.08 -3.20
C ASN A 202 17.11 -19.43 -3.88
N SER A 203 17.10 -20.53 -3.10
CA SER A 203 16.73 -21.82 -3.67
C SER A 203 15.27 -21.82 -4.15
N ASP A 204 15.07 -22.33 -5.36
CA ASP A 204 13.78 -22.62 -5.97
C ASP A 204 13.51 -24.14 -6.05
N VAL A 205 14.40 -24.96 -5.47
CA VAL A 205 14.29 -26.43 -5.45
C VAL A 205 13.23 -26.86 -4.45
N PRO A 206 12.14 -27.54 -4.88
CA PRO A 206 11.01 -27.88 -3.99
C PRO A 206 11.42 -28.67 -2.75
N SER A 207 12.36 -29.63 -2.86
CA SER A 207 12.80 -30.42 -1.72
C SER A 207 13.58 -29.61 -0.68
N GLU A 208 14.29 -28.55 -1.08
CA GLU A 208 15.02 -27.65 -0.18
C GLU A 208 14.06 -26.71 0.53
N ILE A 209 13.02 -26.23 -0.19
CA ILE A 209 11.94 -25.43 0.40
C ILE A 209 11.13 -26.26 1.40
N ASP A 210 10.84 -27.53 1.10
CA ASP A 210 10.18 -28.44 2.03
C ASP A 210 11.04 -28.68 3.29
N ALA A 211 12.36 -28.87 3.14
CA ALA A 211 13.27 -28.99 4.27
C ALA A 211 13.28 -27.73 5.15
N ALA A 212 13.31 -26.54 4.55
CA ALA A 212 13.23 -25.29 5.29
C ALA A 212 11.89 -25.11 6.02
N LYS A 213 10.79 -25.52 5.40
CA LYS A 213 9.46 -25.55 6.05
C LYS A 213 9.46 -26.49 7.25
N ASP A 214 10.06 -27.67 7.14
CA ASP A 214 10.14 -28.63 8.24
C ASP A 214 10.97 -28.06 9.41
N GLU A 215 12.08 -27.36 9.14
CA GLU A 215 12.83 -26.61 10.15
C GLU A 215 11.96 -25.58 10.89
N LEU A 216 11.16 -24.79 10.17
CA LEU A 216 10.24 -23.83 10.78
C LEU A 216 9.14 -24.48 11.62
N LEU A 217 8.66 -25.68 11.18
CA LEU A 217 7.67 -26.42 11.96
C LEU A 217 8.27 -26.98 13.26
N GLU A 218 9.56 -27.37 13.26
CA GLU A 218 10.27 -27.76 14.48
C GLU A 218 10.49 -26.54 15.41
N GLN A 219 10.94 -25.42 14.85
CA GLN A 219 11.13 -24.17 15.63
C GLN A 219 9.84 -23.73 16.32
N ARG A 220 8.71 -23.86 15.66
CA ARG A 220 7.39 -23.49 16.23
C ARG A 220 7.02 -24.23 17.50
N LYS A 221 7.69 -25.34 17.81
CA LYS A 221 7.47 -26.12 19.04
C LYS A 221 8.24 -25.55 20.23
N LEU A 222 9.15 -24.62 19.96
CA LEU A 222 9.94 -23.91 20.96
C LEU A 222 9.22 -22.69 21.47
#